data_fabafd070d82b23311a0ebe1cf9e2749
#
_entry.id   fabafd070d82b23311a0ebe1cf9e2749
#
_cell.length_a   1.000
_cell.length_b   1.000
_cell.length_c   1.000
_cell.angle_alpha   90.00
_cell.angle_beta   90.00
_cell.angle_gamma   90.00
#
_symmetry.space_group_name_H-M   'P 1'
#
loop_
_entity.id
_entity.type
_entity.pdbx_description
1 polymer ?
#
loop_
_entity_poly.entity_id
_entity_poly.type
_entity_poly.pdbx_seq_one_letter_code
_entity_poly.pdbx_strand_id
1 'polypeptide(L)'
;MLFEITTTIQDCKSIKIKGMLTISIVKERDPFFDNARFILVFLVVFGHFIVQVKHHHWFIFELNNFLSLLRMPALIVITGFLSKGFNRPGYIEKTTKALLVPYLLFQVIFAYYYYLLYDKSIFTFDFFQPQFTLWFIFSLFMWKILLFIFSNLKHPLLFAFIFGIGIGYIESAGHYFNIQRTFTYFPFFMLGFYLRKEHFEIVKKKSSKLIGIVFIAVVWFIVSQISPAEVQSWLGANRSYIANGHEEWYIGLKRAMFYSFSLLVGFAFLSFVPTKKTFFTSLGRKTAYIYILHGAIVRTLYVYVINPEEFTTIWHYLQLPMYAILLVLILSSKPVTVLTKPLIEGKIVDYCALPFKWLSNKRKLEQEPPIQKSA
;
A
#
# COMPACT_ATOMS: atom_id res chain seq x y z
N MET A 1 4.27 -11.55 0.27
CA MET A 1 3.02 -12.26 0.57
C MET A 1 1.79 -11.36 0.68
N LEU A 2 1.76 -10.24 1.41
CA LEU A 2 0.66 -9.24 1.32
C LEU A 2 0.35 -8.83 -0.13
N PHE A 3 1.37 -8.77 -0.99
CA PHE A 3 1.29 -8.56 -2.43
C PHE A 3 1.47 -9.86 -3.25
N GLU A 4 1.78 -11.00 -2.61
CA GLU A 4 2.02 -12.30 -3.28
C GLU A 4 0.78 -13.15 -3.45
N ILE A 5 -0.26 -12.95 -2.63
CA ILE A 5 -1.47 -13.79 -2.62
C ILE A 5 -2.16 -13.85 -3.99
N THR A 6 -1.90 -12.87 -4.84
CA THR A 6 -2.52 -12.78 -6.16
C THR A 6 -1.70 -13.35 -7.31
N THR A 7 -0.40 -13.54 -7.16
CA THR A 7 0.47 -13.96 -8.28
C THR A 7 0.83 -15.44 -8.27
N THR A 8 0.78 -16.13 -7.13
CA THR A 8 1.26 -17.52 -7.00
C THR A 8 0.29 -18.57 -7.58
N ILE A 9 -0.97 -18.18 -7.86
CA ILE A 9 -1.99 -19.15 -8.33
C ILE A 9 -2.40 -18.92 -9.80
N GLN A 10 -1.94 -17.85 -10.44
CA GLN A 10 -2.48 -17.47 -11.76
C GLN A 10 -1.95 -18.33 -12.92
N ASP A 11 -0.88 -19.06 -12.75
CA ASP A 11 -0.12 -19.59 -13.89
C ASP A 11 0.49 -21.00 -13.70
N CYS A 12 -0.17 -21.91 -13.01
CA CYS A 12 0.11 -23.34 -13.16
C CYS A 12 -0.67 -23.92 -14.35
N LYS A 13 -0.11 -23.91 -15.55
CA LYS A 13 -0.57 -24.78 -16.62
C LYS A 13 0.06 -26.16 -16.43
N SER A 14 -0.73 -27.15 -15.99
CA SER A 14 -0.31 -28.55 -16.04
C SER A 14 -0.48 -29.06 -17.47
N ILE A 15 0.60 -29.37 -18.14
CA ILE A 15 0.59 -30.10 -19.39
C ILE A 15 0.77 -31.58 -19.02
N LYS A 16 -0.30 -32.38 -19.14
CA LYS A 16 -0.20 -33.84 -19.10
C LYS A 16 0.37 -34.35 -20.42
N ILE A 17 1.61 -34.73 -20.41
CA ILE A 17 2.21 -35.53 -21.48
C ILE A 17 1.93 -36.99 -21.13
N LYS A 18 1.36 -37.75 -22.09
CA LYS A 18 1.02 -39.17 -21.94
C LYS A 18 2.18 -39.93 -21.31
N GLY A 19 2.03 -40.38 -20.07
CA GLY A 19 2.90 -41.36 -19.40
C GLY A 19 4.07 -40.86 -18.56
N MET A 20 4.32 -39.53 -18.38
CA MET A 20 5.46 -39.04 -17.62
C MET A 20 5.20 -37.69 -16.93
N LEU A 21 5.55 -37.62 -15.65
CA LEU A 21 5.73 -36.44 -14.82
C LEU A 21 4.91 -35.16 -15.16
N THR A 22 4.07 -34.73 -14.23
CA THR A 22 3.41 -33.43 -14.28
C THR A 22 4.46 -32.33 -14.04
N ILE A 23 4.96 -31.70 -15.09
CA ILE A 23 5.83 -30.52 -14.99
C ILE A 23 4.92 -29.32 -14.73
N SER A 24 4.93 -28.82 -13.51
CA SER A 24 4.34 -27.54 -13.18
C SER A 24 5.27 -26.41 -13.68
N ILE A 25 4.91 -25.78 -14.80
CA ILE A 25 5.62 -24.58 -15.27
C ILE A 25 5.22 -23.43 -14.32
N VAL A 26 6.10 -23.15 -13.37
CA VAL A 26 5.98 -21.93 -12.54
C VAL A 26 6.30 -20.75 -13.44
N LYS A 27 5.29 -19.98 -13.80
CA LYS A 27 5.47 -18.76 -14.59
C LYS A 27 6.35 -17.77 -13.81
N GLU A 28 7.47 -17.40 -14.40
CA GLU A 28 8.37 -16.44 -13.80
C GLU A 28 7.68 -15.09 -13.59
N ARG A 29 7.86 -14.51 -12.40
CA ARG A 29 7.29 -13.19 -12.06
C ARG A 29 7.96 -12.11 -12.90
N ASP A 30 7.18 -11.15 -13.39
CA ASP A 30 7.70 -10.00 -14.11
C ASP A 30 8.49 -9.09 -13.15
N PRO A 31 9.81 -8.93 -13.32
CA PRO A 31 10.66 -8.10 -12.45
C PRO A 31 10.21 -6.63 -12.41
N PHE A 32 9.56 -6.15 -13.46
CA PHE A 32 9.04 -4.79 -13.54
C PHE A 32 8.13 -4.43 -12.34
N PHE A 33 7.19 -5.30 -12.00
CA PHE A 33 6.27 -5.02 -10.89
C PHE A 33 6.94 -5.11 -9.52
N ASP A 34 7.95 -5.97 -9.36
CA ASP A 34 8.72 -6.05 -8.11
C ASP A 34 9.62 -4.81 -7.96
N ASN A 35 10.26 -4.36 -9.05
CA ASN A 35 11.04 -3.12 -9.08
C ASN A 35 10.16 -1.89 -8.79
N ALA A 36 9.01 -1.77 -9.46
CA ALA A 36 8.09 -0.66 -9.26
C ALA A 36 7.61 -0.56 -7.81
N ARG A 37 7.20 -1.70 -7.22
CA ARG A 37 6.77 -1.73 -5.81
C ARG A 37 7.88 -1.32 -4.86
N PHE A 38 9.10 -1.82 -5.08
CA PHE A 38 10.24 -1.46 -4.23
C PHE A 38 10.49 0.04 -4.27
N ILE A 39 10.62 0.63 -5.48
CA ILE A 39 10.90 2.06 -5.62
C ILE A 39 9.77 2.89 -5.00
N LEU A 40 8.50 2.53 -5.24
CA LEU A 40 7.37 3.27 -4.67
C LEU A 40 7.31 3.17 -3.16
N VAL A 41 7.57 2.00 -2.57
CA VAL A 41 7.62 1.86 -1.10
C VAL A 41 8.82 2.60 -0.52
N PHE A 42 9.97 2.59 -1.19
CA PHE A 42 11.11 3.45 -0.82
C PHE A 42 10.71 4.93 -0.81
N LEU A 43 10.02 5.41 -1.86
CA LEU A 43 9.52 6.79 -1.92
C LEU A 43 8.47 7.09 -0.83
N VAL A 44 7.69 6.11 -0.39
CA VAL A 44 6.79 6.26 0.77
C VAL A 44 7.60 6.50 2.04
N VAL A 45 8.61 5.66 2.30
CA VAL A 45 9.50 5.80 3.48
C VAL A 45 10.22 7.14 3.45
N PHE A 46 10.84 7.48 2.32
CA PHE A 46 11.52 8.76 2.12
C PHE A 46 10.59 9.95 2.33
N GLY A 47 9.37 9.88 1.81
CA GLY A 47 8.39 10.93 2.01
C GLY A 47 7.96 11.11 3.47
N HIS A 48 8.01 10.07 4.30
CA HIS A 48 7.75 10.19 5.74
C HIS A 48 8.91 10.87 6.49
N PHE A 49 10.14 10.79 5.98
CA PHE A 49 11.23 11.63 6.47
C PHE A 49 11.05 13.09 6.04
N ILE A 50 10.76 13.35 4.76
CA ILE A 50 10.61 14.72 4.25
C ILE A 50 9.48 15.48 4.93
N VAL A 51 8.34 14.84 5.20
CA VAL A 51 7.14 15.53 5.68
C VAL A 51 7.33 16.27 7.00
N GLN A 52 8.27 15.85 7.83
CA GLN A 52 8.57 16.47 9.13
C GLN A 52 9.37 17.77 8.99
N VAL A 53 10.20 17.88 7.93
CA VAL A 53 11.13 19.00 7.70
C VAL A 53 10.75 19.87 6.50
N LYS A 54 9.63 19.58 5.85
CA LYS A 54 9.24 20.22 4.57
C LYS A 54 9.02 21.74 4.68
N HIS A 55 8.67 22.24 5.86
CA HIS A 55 8.36 23.66 6.05
C HIS A 55 9.60 24.53 6.18
N HIS A 56 10.80 23.95 6.38
CA HIS A 56 12.04 24.68 6.54
C HIS A 56 12.72 25.05 5.20
N HIS A 57 12.27 24.46 4.07
CA HIS A 57 12.87 24.73 2.76
C HIS A 57 11.85 24.57 1.62
N TRP A 58 11.71 25.60 0.77
CA TRP A 58 10.72 25.64 -0.32
C TRP A 58 10.81 24.41 -1.28
N PHE A 59 12.03 24.05 -1.70
CA PHE A 59 12.23 22.91 -2.60
C PHE A 59 11.80 21.58 -1.98
N ILE A 60 12.07 21.39 -0.69
CA ILE A 60 11.67 20.18 0.05
C ILE A 60 10.15 20.12 0.20
N PHE A 61 9.52 21.28 0.36
CA PHE A 61 8.07 21.37 0.38
C PHE A 61 7.46 20.95 -0.97
N GLU A 62 7.96 21.49 -2.07
CA GLU A 62 7.51 21.13 -3.43
C GLU A 62 7.79 19.67 -3.75
N LEU A 63 8.97 19.17 -3.41
CA LEU A 63 9.33 17.76 -3.57
C LEU A 63 8.35 16.85 -2.82
N ASN A 64 8.01 17.18 -1.56
CA ASN A 64 7.03 16.41 -0.80
C ASN A 64 5.65 16.40 -1.49
N ASN A 65 5.21 17.54 -2.01
CA ASN A 65 3.93 17.68 -2.70
C ASN A 65 3.91 16.84 -3.99
N PHE A 66 4.95 16.95 -4.80
CA PHE A 66 5.10 16.17 -6.03
C PHE A 66 5.14 14.65 -5.72
N LEU A 67 5.94 14.23 -4.75
CA LEU A 67 6.00 12.83 -4.33
C LEU A 67 4.65 12.32 -3.76
N SER A 68 3.83 13.20 -3.22
CA SER A 68 2.50 12.84 -2.74
C SER A 68 1.50 12.56 -3.87
N LEU A 69 1.66 13.22 -5.03
CA LEU A 69 0.94 12.88 -6.25
C LEU A 69 1.35 11.52 -6.83
N LEU A 70 2.58 11.10 -6.59
CA LEU A 70 3.17 9.91 -7.20
C LEU A 70 3.02 8.65 -6.35
N ARG A 71 3.60 8.68 -5.15
CA ARG A 71 3.92 7.47 -4.37
C ARG A 71 2.73 6.58 -4.05
N MET A 72 1.65 7.13 -3.47
CA MET A 72 0.48 6.34 -3.11
C MET A 72 -0.40 6.03 -4.33
N PRO A 73 -0.78 6.97 -5.21
CA PRO A 73 -1.55 6.67 -6.40
C PRO A 73 -0.94 5.57 -7.26
N ALA A 74 0.34 5.66 -7.61
CA ALA A 74 1.01 4.66 -8.44
C ALA A 74 1.11 3.28 -7.75
N LEU A 75 1.41 3.25 -6.44
CA LEU A 75 1.44 2.01 -5.67
C LEU A 75 0.06 1.33 -5.64
N ILE A 76 -0.99 2.12 -5.51
CA ILE A 76 -2.38 1.61 -5.48
C ILE A 76 -2.81 1.08 -6.85
N VAL A 77 -2.44 1.75 -7.95
CA VAL A 77 -2.67 1.25 -9.32
C VAL A 77 -2.02 -0.13 -9.53
N ILE A 78 -0.73 -0.27 -9.15
CA ILE A 78 -0.03 -1.57 -9.24
C ILE A 78 -0.72 -2.63 -8.36
N THR A 79 -1.14 -2.26 -7.15
CA THR A 79 -1.82 -3.16 -6.24
C THR A 79 -3.18 -3.62 -6.79
N GLY A 80 -3.94 -2.72 -7.41
CA GLY A 80 -5.18 -3.04 -8.12
C GLY A 80 -4.94 -4.02 -9.27
N PHE A 81 -3.93 -3.76 -10.10
CA PHE A 81 -3.54 -4.67 -11.19
C PHE A 81 -3.21 -6.08 -10.71
N LEU A 82 -2.56 -6.21 -9.56
CA LEU A 82 -2.23 -7.50 -8.98
C LEU A 82 -3.39 -8.17 -8.23
N SER A 83 -4.58 -7.56 -8.15
CA SER A 83 -5.74 -8.07 -7.41
C SER A 83 -6.75 -8.85 -8.25
N LYS A 84 -6.40 -9.26 -9.48
CA LYS A 84 -7.31 -9.89 -10.46
C LYS A 84 -7.87 -11.28 -10.10
N GLY A 85 -7.39 -11.89 -9.05
CA GLY A 85 -7.85 -13.25 -8.65
C GLY A 85 -8.98 -13.25 -7.62
N PHE A 86 -9.80 -12.20 -7.51
CA PHE A 86 -10.77 -12.02 -6.43
C PHE A 86 -11.93 -13.04 -6.43
N ASN A 87 -12.30 -13.63 -7.60
CA ASN A 87 -13.38 -14.61 -7.72
C ASN A 87 -12.98 -16.06 -7.32
N ARG A 88 -11.74 -16.29 -6.89
CA ARG A 88 -11.27 -17.64 -6.59
C ARG A 88 -11.78 -18.13 -5.24
N PRO A 89 -12.07 -19.44 -5.09
CA PRO A 89 -12.41 -20.01 -3.80
C PRO A 89 -11.36 -19.69 -2.74
N GLY A 90 -11.81 -19.37 -1.53
CA GLY A 90 -10.93 -19.01 -0.41
C GLY A 90 -10.27 -17.63 -0.52
N TYR A 91 -10.65 -16.78 -1.48
CA TYR A 91 -10.09 -15.43 -1.62
C TYR A 91 -10.34 -14.55 -0.40
N ILE A 92 -11.56 -14.53 0.14
CA ILE A 92 -11.92 -13.74 1.31
C ILE A 92 -11.08 -14.19 2.51
N GLU A 93 -11.03 -15.51 2.80
CA GLU A 93 -10.24 -16.05 3.90
C GLU A 93 -8.76 -15.65 3.79
N LYS A 94 -8.15 -15.84 2.61
CA LYS A 94 -6.76 -15.45 2.36
C LYS A 94 -6.55 -13.95 2.52
N THR A 95 -7.48 -13.13 2.03
CA THR A 95 -7.39 -11.67 2.13
C THR A 95 -7.51 -11.22 3.58
N THR A 96 -8.43 -11.80 4.35
CA THR A 96 -8.60 -11.53 5.77
C THR A 96 -7.32 -11.89 6.55
N LYS A 97 -6.80 -13.09 6.37
CA LYS A 97 -5.54 -13.52 7.00
C LYS A 97 -4.35 -12.63 6.64
N ALA A 98 -4.27 -12.19 5.39
CA ALA A 98 -3.11 -11.43 4.92
C ALA A 98 -3.18 -9.93 5.17
N LEU A 99 -4.36 -9.36 5.37
CA LEU A 99 -4.54 -7.90 5.51
C LEU A 99 -5.20 -7.53 6.83
N LEU A 100 -6.37 -8.11 7.14
CA LEU A 100 -7.14 -7.73 8.32
C LEU A 100 -6.45 -8.20 9.61
N VAL A 101 -5.93 -9.43 9.64
CA VAL A 101 -5.21 -9.95 10.82
C VAL A 101 -3.97 -9.11 11.13
N PRO A 102 -3.03 -8.87 10.19
CA PRO A 102 -1.91 -7.97 10.45
C PRO A 102 -2.36 -6.56 10.85
N TYR A 103 -3.39 -6.02 10.20
CA TYR A 103 -3.94 -4.72 10.58
C TYR A 103 -4.33 -4.67 12.06
N LEU A 104 -5.16 -5.60 12.51
CA LEU A 104 -5.64 -5.65 13.90
C LEU A 104 -4.49 -5.82 14.91
N LEU A 105 -3.54 -6.70 14.60
CA LEU A 105 -2.38 -6.92 15.47
C LEU A 105 -1.51 -5.66 15.58
N PHE A 106 -1.15 -5.06 14.46
CA PHE A 106 -0.31 -3.85 14.48
C PHE A 106 -1.06 -2.62 14.96
N GLN A 107 -2.39 -2.57 14.84
CA GLN A 107 -3.21 -1.52 15.44
C GLN A 107 -3.04 -1.49 16.96
N VAL A 108 -3.11 -2.65 17.62
CA VAL A 108 -2.88 -2.75 19.07
C VAL A 108 -1.42 -2.44 19.41
N ILE A 109 -0.47 -3.08 18.72
CA ILE A 109 0.97 -2.90 18.97
C ILE A 109 1.36 -1.43 18.82
N PHE A 110 0.93 -0.76 17.75
CA PHE A 110 1.30 0.63 17.50
C PHE A 110 0.54 1.62 18.38
N ALA A 111 -0.69 1.34 18.78
CA ALA A 111 -1.39 2.16 19.76
C ALA A 111 -0.63 2.20 21.08
N TYR A 112 -0.21 1.04 21.59
CA TYR A 112 0.59 0.94 22.82
C TYR A 112 1.98 1.54 22.64
N TYR A 113 2.63 1.26 21.51
CA TYR A 113 3.94 1.81 21.17
C TYR A 113 3.94 3.35 21.14
N TYR A 114 2.94 3.98 20.51
CA TYR A 114 2.84 5.44 20.46
C TYR A 114 2.38 6.06 21.77
N TYR A 115 1.65 5.31 22.61
CA TYR A 115 1.38 5.72 23.98
C TYR A 115 2.69 5.92 24.76
N LEU A 116 3.61 4.96 24.68
CA LEU A 116 4.92 5.03 25.33
C LEU A 116 5.84 6.06 24.65
N LEU A 117 5.90 6.07 23.32
CA LEU A 117 6.81 6.95 22.55
C LEU A 117 6.57 8.43 22.82
N TYR A 118 5.30 8.82 22.98
CA TYR A 118 4.92 10.23 23.19
C TYR A 118 4.60 10.56 24.64
N ASP A 119 4.94 9.68 25.56
CA ASP A 119 4.72 9.84 27.02
C ASP A 119 3.31 10.37 27.35
N LYS A 120 2.30 9.73 26.77
CA LYS A 120 0.91 10.16 26.96
C LYS A 120 0.43 9.79 28.36
N SER A 121 -0.31 10.69 29.02
CA SER A 121 -0.87 10.44 30.35
C SER A 121 -1.96 9.36 30.37
N ILE A 122 -2.70 9.20 29.26
CA ILE A 122 -3.81 8.24 29.16
C ILE A 122 -3.64 7.40 27.91
N PHE A 123 -3.75 6.07 28.07
CA PHE A 123 -3.83 5.15 26.93
C PHE A 123 -5.22 5.20 26.31
N THR A 124 -5.28 5.61 25.04
CA THR A 124 -6.52 5.58 24.25
C THR A 124 -6.35 4.64 23.08
N PHE A 125 -7.35 3.78 22.87
CA PHE A 125 -7.34 2.81 21.80
C PHE A 125 -8.65 2.86 21.02
N ASP A 126 -8.54 3.02 19.71
CA ASP A 126 -9.67 2.99 18.80
C ASP A 126 -9.36 2.06 17.62
N PHE A 127 -10.13 1.00 17.46
CA PHE A 127 -10.01 0.06 16.34
C PHE A 127 -10.32 0.71 14.99
N PHE A 128 -11.15 1.75 15.00
CA PHE A 128 -11.69 2.37 13.81
C PHE A 128 -10.83 3.53 13.30
N GLN A 129 -9.82 3.94 14.07
CA GLN A 129 -8.85 4.96 13.67
C GLN A 129 -7.48 4.31 13.41
N PRO A 130 -7.17 3.93 12.15
CA PRO A 130 -5.91 3.29 11.84
C PRO A 130 -4.70 4.12 12.27
N GLN A 131 -3.79 3.48 13.02
CA GLN A 131 -2.55 4.10 13.44
C GLN A 131 -1.67 4.42 12.23
N PHE A 132 -1.28 5.67 12.10
CA PHE A 132 -0.35 6.25 11.13
C PHE A 132 -0.37 5.62 9.72
N THR A 133 0.50 4.63 9.45
CA THR A 133 0.64 4.02 8.11
C THR A 133 -0.33 2.87 7.86
N LEU A 134 -1.01 2.36 8.88
CA LEU A 134 -1.88 1.19 8.78
C LEU A 134 -3.16 1.44 7.95
N TRP A 135 -3.51 2.71 7.71
CA TRP A 135 -4.69 3.06 6.91
C TRP A 135 -4.69 2.39 5.53
N PHE A 136 -3.52 2.26 4.88
CA PHE A 136 -3.44 1.67 3.56
C PHE A 136 -3.74 0.16 3.58
N ILE A 137 -3.29 -0.57 4.62
CA ILE A 137 -3.57 -2.02 4.74
C ILE A 137 -5.06 -2.24 4.94
N PHE A 138 -5.68 -1.42 5.79
CA PHE A 138 -7.12 -1.45 6.02
C PHE A 138 -7.89 -1.07 4.74
N SER A 139 -7.51 0.03 4.08
CA SER A 139 -8.12 0.44 2.81
C SER A 139 -7.95 -0.62 1.72
N LEU A 140 -6.78 -1.27 1.64
CA LEU A 140 -6.53 -2.35 0.69
C LEU A 140 -7.46 -3.56 0.96
N PHE A 141 -7.70 -3.90 2.23
CA PHE A 141 -8.68 -4.91 2.59
C PHE A 141 -10.08 -4.50 2.10
N MET A 142 -10.51 -3.27 2.41
CA MET A 142 -11.80 -2.74 1.97
C MET A 142 -11.94 -2.72 0.44
N TRP A 143 -10.92 -2.27 -0.30
CA TRP A 143 -10.94 -2.26 -1.78
C TRP A 143 -11.09 -3.66 -2.36
N LYS A 144 -10.45 -4.65 -1.76
CA LYS A 144 -10.58 -6.05 -2.20
C LYS A 144 -11.98 -6.62 -1.94
N ILE A 145 -12.65 -6.19 -0.89
CA ILE A 145 -14.07 -6.55 -0.64
C ILE A 145 -14.99 -5.78 -1.59
N LEU A 146 -14.75 -4.49 -1.80
CA LEU A 146 -15.54 -3.67 -2.73
C LEU A 146 -15.48 -4.17 -4.18
N LEU A 147 -14.45 -4.93 -4.58
CA LEU A 147 -14.42 -5.57 -5.91
C LEU A 147 -15.64 -6.45 -6.17
N PHE A 148 -16.16 -7.17 -5.16
CA PHE A 148 -17.34 -8.02 -5.33
C PHE A 148 -18.59 -7.22 -5.70
N ILE A 149 -18.67 -5.97 -5.30
CA ILE A 149 -19.78 -5.06 -5.61
C ILE A 149 -19.50 -4.34 -6.92
N PHE A 150 -18.38 -3.65 -7.01
CA PHE A 150 -18.08 -2.74 -8.12
C PHE A 150 -17.81 -3.46 -9.44
N SER A 151 -17.26 -4.69 -9.43
CA SER A 151 -17.02 -5.45 -10.66
C SER A 151 -18.31 -5.84 -11.39
N ASN A 152 -19.46 -5.84 -10.70
CA ASN A 152 -20.77 -6.15 -11.28
C ASN A 152 -21.53 -4.91 -11.79
N LEU A 153 -21.01 -3.71 -11.57
CA LEU A 153 -21.61 -2.48 -12.07
C LEU A 153 -21.36 -2.31 -13.58
N LYS A 154 -22.30 -1.69 -14.30
CA LYS A 154 -22.15 -1.40 -15.74
C LYS A 154 -20.96 -0.47 -16.04
N HIS A 155 -20.70 0.52 -15.15
CA HIS A 155 -19.63 1.52 -15.29
C HIS A 155 -18.81 1.66 -14.00
N PRO A 156 -18.04 0.62 -13.62
CA PRO A 156 -17.42 0.55 -12.30
C PRO A 156 -16.38 1.67 -12.05
N LEU A 157 -15.61 2.05 -13.07
CA LEU A 157 -14.64 3.15 -12.95
C LEU A 157 -15.34 4.50 -12.74
N LEU A 158 -16.42 4.77 -13.49
CA LEU A 158 -17.17 6.00 -13.32
C LEU A 158 -17.71 6.13 -11.89
N PHE A 159 -18.34 5.07 -11.37
CA PHE A 159 -18.83 5.07 -9.99
C PHE A 159 -17.69 5.23 -8.98
N ALA A 160 -16.54 4.58 -9.19
CA ALA A 160 -15.38 4.75 -8.32
C ALA A 160 -14.93 6.22 -8.27
N PHE A 161 -14.87 6.94 -9.42
CA PHE A 161 -14.54 8.36 -9.46
C PHE A 161 -15.62 9.23 -8.81
N ILE A 162 -16.92 8.94 -9.04
CA ILE A 162 -18.03 9.66 -8.41
C ILE A 162 -17.92 9.53 -6.88
N PHE A 163 -17.74 8.32 -6.35
CA PHE A 163 -17.57 8.12 -4.90
C PHE A 163 -16.28 8.78 -4.39
N GLY A 164 -15.18 8.70 -5.13
CA GLY A 164 -13.90 9.30 -4.74
C GLY A 164 -13.93 10.84 -4.68
N ILE A 165 -14.72 11.48 -5.53
CA ILE A 165 -14.97 12.93 -5.47
C ILE A 165 -16.03 13.24 -4.41
N GLY A 166 -17.14 12.50 -4.40
CA GLY A 166 -18.29 12.74 -3.54
C GLY A 166 -18.00 12.59 -2.06
N ILE A 167 -17.10 11.66 -1.68
CA ILE A 167 -16.74 11.46 -0.27
C ILE A 167 -16.16 12.73 0.38
N GLY A 168 -15.53 13.61 -0.41
CA GLY A 168 -14.99 14.88 0.06
C GLY A 168 -16.05 15.84 0.60
N TYR A 169 -17.31 15.74 0.17
CA TYR A 169 -18.42 16.56 0.65
C TYR A 169 -19.03 16.05 1.95
N ILE A 170 -18.65 14.83 2.40
CA ILE A 170 -19.21 14.21 3.61
C ILE A 170 -18.28 14.51 4.78
N GLU A 171 -18.68 15.44 5.65
CA GLU A 171 -17.85 15.88 6.76
C GLU A 171 -17.63 14.77 7.81
N SER A 172 -18.67 14.01 8.12
CA SER A 172 -18.63 12.92 9.10
C SER A 172 -17.74 11.72 8.70
N ALA A 173 -17.34 11.61 7.43
CA ALA A 173 -16.53 10.50 6.94
C ALA A 173 -15.03 10.59 7.32
N GLY A 174 -14.57 11.68 7.94
CA GLY A 174 -13.15 11.98 8.10
C GLY A 174 -12.41 11.12 9.10
N HIS A 175 -13.02 10.71 10.19
CA HIS A 175 -12.32 10.12 11.34
C HIS A 175 -12.38 8.60 11.39
N TYR A 176 -13.53 7.99 11.09
CA TYR A 176 -13.71 6.55 11.25
C TYR A 176 -13.28 5.76 10.01
N PHE A 177 -12.59 4.65 10.20
CA PHE A 177 -12.14 3.71 9.16
C PHE A 177 -11.28 4.32 8.05
N ASN A 178 -10.81 5.56 8.20
CA ASN A 178 -10.20 6.33 7.12
C ASN A 178 -11.05 6.32 5.83
N ILE A 179 -12.37 6.41 5.96
CA ILE A 179 -13.32 6.32 4.85
C ILE A 179 -12.97 7.36 3.77
N GLN A 180 -12.60 8.58 4.16
CA GLN A 180 -12.14 9.62 3.23
C GLN A 180 -11.00 9.10 2.34
N ARG A 181 -9.92 8.57 2.92
CA ARG A 181 -8.80 8.03 2.14
C ARG A 181 -9.19 6.80 1.33
N THR A 182 -9.96 5.91 1.94
CA THR A 182 -10.42 4.67 1.30
C THR A 182 -11.13 4.98 0.00
N PHE A 183 -12.12 5.87 -0.01
CA PHE A 183 -12.85 6.21 -1.23
C PHE A 183 -12.08 7.18 -2.14
N THR A 184 -11.31 8.13 -1.60
CA THR A 184 -10.47 9.02 -2.42
C THR A 184 -9.45 8.23 -3.26
N TYR A 185 -8.86 7.18 -2.72
CA TYR A 185 -7.86 6.40 -3.46
C TYR A 185 -8.45 5.19 -4.20
N PHE A 186 -9.72 4.86 -3.99
CA PHE A 186 -10.39 3.73 -4.65
C PHE A 186 -10.39 3.81 -6.18
N PRO A 187 -10.55 4.98 -6.84
CA PRO A 187 -10.44 5.09 -8.29
C PRO A 187 -9.11 4.56 -8.86
N PHE A 188 -7.98 4.82 -8.18
CA PHE A 188 -6.68 4.31 -8.58
C PHE A 188 -6.60 2.78 -8.48
N PHE A 189 -7.18 2.20 -7.44
CA PHE A 189 -7.25 0.75 -7.29
C PHE A 189 -8.11 0.11 -8.38
N MET A 190 -9.29 0.66 -8.65
CA MET A 190 -10.19 0.19 -9.69
C MET A 190 -9.57 0.34 -11.08
N LEU A 191 -8.91 1.48 -11.36
CA LEU A 191 -8.18 1.65 -12.61
C LEU A 191 -7.11 0.56 -12.76
N GLY A 192 -6.28 0.35 -11.74
CA GLY A 192 -5.28 -0.71 -11.74
C GLY A 192 -5.89 -2.09 -12.00
N PHE A 193 -7.02 -2.39 -11.39
CA PHE A 193 -7.73 -3.66 -11.59
C PHE A 193 -8.15 -3.88 -13.06
N TYR A 194 -8.61 -2.83 -13.75
CA TYR A 194 -9.02 -2.91 -15.16
C TYR A 194 -7.86 -2.80 -16.17
N LEU A 195 -6.68 -2.30 -15.75
CA LEU A 195 -5.51 -2.28 -16.63
C LEU A 195 -5.13 -3.72 -17.04
N ARG A 196 -4.63 -3.84 -18.28
CA ARG A 196 -4.12 -5.09 -18.88
C ARG A 196 -2.60 -5.01 -19.01
N LYS A 197 -1.94 -6.14 -19.23
CA LYS A 197 -0.48 -6.19 -19.45
C LYS A 197 -0.04 -5.33 -20.62
N GLU A 198 -0.85 -5.30 -21.68
CA GLU A 198 -0.58 -4.55 -22.91
C GLU A 198 -0.42 -3.04 -22.62
N HIS A 199 -1.17 -2.49 -21.67
CA HIS A 199 -1.03 -1.09 -21.26
C HIS A 199 0.34 -0.82 -20.62
N PHE A 200 0.86 -1.75 -19.82
CA PHE A 200 2.20 -1.64 -19.26
C PHE A 200 3.30 -1.80 -20.32
N GLU A 201 3.08 -2.62 -21.36
CA GLU A 201 4.03 -2.70 -22.48
C GLU A 201 4.15 -1.38 -23.24
N ILE A 202 3.06 -0.60 -23.35
CA ILE A 202 3.10 0.77 -23.89
C ILE A 202 3.96 1.67 -22.99
N VAL A 203 3.74 1.62 -21.69
CA VAL A 203 4.48 2.41 -20.69
C VAL A 203 6.00 2.13 -20.74
N LYS A 204 6.40 0.89 -21.00
CA LYS A 204 7.81 0.45 -21.09
C LYS A 204 8.55 0.94 -22.34
N LYS A 205 7.87 1.52 -23.35
CA LYS A 205 8.49 1.99 -24.58
C LYS A 205 9.40 3.20 -24.34
N LYS A 206 10.44 3.36 -25.20
CA LYS A 206 11.34 4.52 -25.13
C LYS A 206 10.61 5.87 -25.33
N SER A 207 9.63 5.90 -26.25
CA SER A 207 8.79 7.08 -26.48
C SER A 207 8.03 7.52 -25.22
N SER A 208 7.54 6.56 -24.42
CA SER A 208 6.83 6.86 -23.16
C SER A 208 7.72 7.54 -22.13
N LYS A 209 9.05 7.27 -22.15
CA LYS A 209 10.01 7.97 -21.27
C LYS A 209 10.13 9.45 -21.62
N LEU A 210 10.21 9.79 -22.91
CA LEU A 210 10.30 11.18 -23.35
C LEU A 210 9.02 11.95 -22.98
N ILE A 211 7.86 11.37 -23.29
CA ILE A 211 6.56 11.92 -22.88
C ILE A 211 6.48 12.04 -21.36
N GLY A 212 6.99 11.04 -20.62
CA GLY A 212 7.04 11.05 -19.17
C GLY A 212 7.86 12.20 -18.58
N ILE A 213 9.01 12.53 -19.18
CA ILE A 213 9.81 13.71 -18.76
C ILE A 213 8.98 14.98 -18.90
N VAL A 214 8.30 15.15 -20.03
CA VAL A 214 7.46 16.34 -20.29
C VAL A 214 6.33 16.40 -19.24
N PHE A 215 5.63 15.30 -18.97
CA PHE A 215 4.57 15.29 -17.97
C PHE A 215 5.09 15.61 -16.55
N ILE A 216 6.23 15.03 -16.16
CA ILE A 216 6.85 15.35 -14.86
C ILE A 216 7.16 16.84 -14.78
N ALA A 217 7.79 17.41 -15.80
CA ALA A 217 8.16 18.82 -15.81
C ALA A 217 6.93 19.74 -15.77
N VAL A 218 5.90 19.45 -16.58
CA VAL A 218 4.66 20.24 -16.62
C VAL A 218 3.92 20.17 -15.28
N VAL A 219 3.74 18.97 -14.72
CA VAL A 219 3.03 18.82 -13.43
C VAL A 219 3.83 19.45 -12.30
N TRP A 220 5.17 19.30 -12.29
CA TRP A 220 6.02 20.00 -11.33
C TRP A 220 5.82 21.51 -11.40
N PHE A 221 5.90 22.08 -12.60
CA PHE A 221 5.70 23.52 -12.83
C PHE A 221 4.32 23.98 -12.35
N ILE A 222 3.25 23.25 -12.67
CA ILE A 222 1.89 23.62 -12.23
C ILE A 222 1.79 23.56 -10.70
N VAL A 223 2.29 22.49 -10.06
CA VAL A 223 2.22 22.31 -8.62
C VAL A 223 3.04 23.37 -7.88
N SER A 224 4.18 23.80 -8.44
CA SER A 224 5.00 24.88 -7.86
C SER A 224 4.34 26.26 -7.87
N GLN A 225 3.33 26.46 -8.73
CA GLN A 225 2.57 27.72 -8.77
C GLN A 225 1.40 27.76 -7.77
N ILE A 226 1.04 26.62 -7.16
CA ILE A 226 -0.07 26.54 -6.22
C ILE A 226 0.43 26.86 -4.81
N SER A 227 -0.32 27.69 -4.09
CA SER A 227 0.10 28.09 -2.75
C SER A 227 0.26 26.87 -1.82
N PRO A 228 1.23 26.89 -0.89
CA PRO A 228 1.47 25.78 0.03
C PRO A 228 0.24 25.34 0.82
N ALA A 229 -0.58 26.27 1.26
CA ALA A 229 -1.80 26.00 2.02
C ALA A 229 -2.83 25.24 1.16
N GLU A 230 -3.01 25.62 -0.09
CA GLU A 230 -3.96 24.95 -1.00
C GLU A 230 -3.52 23.55 -1.38
N VAL A 231 -2.25 23.35 -1.77
CA VAL A 231 -1.74 22.05 -2.19
C VAL A 231 -1.88 21.01 -1.07
N GLN A 232 -1.57 21.40 0.16
CA GLN A 232 -1.63 20.48 1.28
C GLN A 232 -3.05 19.98 1.58
N SER A 233 -4.06 20.83 1.41
CA SER A 233 -5.45 20.44 1.62
C SER A 233 -5.92 19.35 0.64
N TRP A 234 -5.38 19.33 -0.59
CA TRP A 234 -5.77 18.35 -1.61
C TRP A 234 -5.06 17.01 -1.47
N LEU A 235 -3.76 17.04 -1.14
CA LEU A 235 -2.90 15.85 -1.12
C LEU A 235 -3.13 14.95 0.08
N GLY A 236 -3.63 15.49 1.19
CA GLY A 236 -3.84 14.73 2.43
C GLY A 236 -4.90 13.64 2.30
N ALA A 237 -5.96 13.89 1.56
CA ALA A 237 -7.07 12.97 1.27
C ALA A 237 -7.74 12.35 2.52
N ASN A 238 -7.51 12.92 3.71
CA ASN A 238 -7.95 12.39 5.00
C ASN A 238 -9.02 13.26 5.68
N ARG A 239 -9.38 14.37 5.05
CA ARG A 239 -10.38 15.31 5.54
C ARG A 239 -11.39 15.64 4.45
N SER A 240 -12.61 16.04 4.86
CA SER A 240 -13.62 16.60 3.95
C SER A 240 -13.15 17.93 3.35
N TYR A 241 -13.84 18.40 2.33
CA TYR A 241 -13.55 19.70 1.74
C TYR A 241 -13.78 20.83 2.75
N ILE A 242 -14.87 20.77 3.49
CA ILE A 242 -15.20 21.75 4.55
C ILE A 242 -14.12 21.76 5.62
N ALA A 243 -13.68 20.59 6.11
CA ALA A 243 -12.61 20.51 7.10
C ALA A 243 -11.24 21.00 6.59
N ASN A 244 -11.07 21.18 5.27
CA ASN A 244 -9.93 21.81 4.63
C ASN A 244 -10.16 23.30 4.30
N GLY A 245 -11.28 23.90 4.73
CA GLY A 245 -11.60 25.29 4.50
C GLY A 245 -12.25 25.60 3.15
N HIS A 246 -12.87 24.61 2.52
CA HIS A 246 -13.53 24.75 1.21
C HIS A 246 -15.01 24.40 1.31
N GLU A 247 -15.88 25.38 1.12
CA GLU A 247 -17.33 25.23 1.14
C GLU A 247 -17.95 25.25 -0.27
N GLU A 248 -17.16 25.55 -1.29
CA GLU A 248 -17.62 25.73 -2.65
C GLU A 248 -18.07 24.39 -3.26
N TRP A 249 -19.25 24.40 -3.91
CA TRP A 249 -19.82 23.20 -4.54
C TRP A 249 -18.92 22.59 -5.63
N TYR A 250 -18.10 23.43 -6.32
CA TYR A 250 -17.21 23.02 -7.40
C TYR A 250 -15.85 22.47 -6.94
N ILE A 251 -15.58 22.40 -5.63
CA ILE A 251 -14.30 21.95 -5.09
C ILE A 251 -13.93 20.53 -5.55
N GLY A 252 -14.94 19.70 -5.87
CA GLY A 252 -14.72 18.38 -6.47
C GLY A 252 -13.91 18.41 -7.78
N LEU A 253 -13.91 19.50 -8.53
CA LEU A 253 -13.07 19.67 -9.73
C LEU A 253 -11.58 19.66 -9.37
N LYS A 254 -11.20 20.25 -8.23
CA LYS A 254 -9.82 20.19 -7.73
C LYS A 254 -9.41 18.74 -7.43
N ARG A 255 -10.34 17.92 -6.90
CA ARG A 255 -10.10 16.47 -6.71
C ARG A 255 -9.95 15.73 -8.05
N ALA A 256 -10.72 16.10 -9.07
CA ALA A 256 -10.55 15.54 -10.41
C ALA A 256 -9.17 15.90 -11.02
N MET A 257 -8.68 17.14 -10.81
CA MET A 257 -7.33 17.55 -11.19
C MET A 257 -6.26 16.74 -10.45
N PHE A 258 -6.43 16.50 -9.14
CA PHE A 258 -5.56 15.60 -8.36
C PHE A 258 -5.47 14.21 -9.00
N TYR A 259 -6.59 13.62 -9.38
CA TYR A 259 -6.59 12.33 -10.08
C TYR A 259 -5.82 12.39 -11.39
N SER A 260 -6.07 13.39 -12.20
CA SER A 260 -5.42 13.56 -13.51
C SER A 260 -3.90 13.71 -13.37
N PHE A 261 -3.43 14.58 -12.49
CA PHE A 261 -2.00 14.79 -12.26
C PHE A 261 -1.34 13.55 -11.67
N SER A 262 -1.97 12.90 -10.71
CA SER A 262 -1.44 11.68 -10.11
C SER A 262 -1.30 10.54 -11.12
N LEU A 263 -2.26 10.40 -12.05
CA LEU A 263 -2.19 9.40 -13.10
C LEU A 263 -1.09 9.73 -14.12
N LEU A 264 -0.99 10.97 -14.56
CA LEU A 264 0.06 11.40 -15.50
C LEU A 264 1.46 11.16 -14.92
N VAL A 265 1.70 11.63 -13.69
CA VAL A 265 3.00 11.44 -13.01
C VAL A 265 3.25 9.97 -12.70
N GLY A 266 2.22 9.20 -12.30
CA GLY A 266 2.33 7.78 -12.02
C GLY A 266 2.72 6.98 -13.27
N PHE A 267 2.09 7.21 -14.41
CA PHE A 267 2.46 6.57 -15.68
C PHE A 267 3.82 7.03 -16.17
N ALA A 268 4.13 8.34 -16.07
CA ALA A 268 5.45 8.86 -16.37
C ALA A 268 6.54 8.15 -15.57
N PHE A 269 6.38 8.09 -14.26
CA PHE A 269 7.29 7.37 -13.36
C PHE A 269 7.47 5.90 -13.75
N LEU A 270 6.37 5.18 -14.00
CA LEU A 270 6.42 3.77 -14.39
C LEU A 270 7.22 3.53 -15.68
N SER A 271 7.30 4.52 -16.58
CA SER A 271 8.13 4.40 -17.80
C SER A 271 9.63 4.31 -17.52
N PHE A 272 10.10 4.82 -16.36
CA PHE A 272 11.49 4.76 -15.93
C PHE A 272 11.84 3.52 -15.11
N VAL A 273 10.84 2.77 -14.65
CA VAL A 273 11.08 1.56 -13.85
C VAL A 273 11.84 0.51 -14.67
N PRO A 274 12.93 -0.07 -14.13
CA PRO A 274 13.68 -1.13 -14.82
C PRO A 274 12.80 -2.35 -15.11
N THR A 275 12.86 -2.84 -16.35
CA THR A 275 12.11 -4.04 -16.79
C THR A 275 12.85 -5.34 -16.50
N LYS A 276 14.18 -5.28 -16.33
CA LYS A 276 15.05 -6.43 -16.03
C LYS A 276 15.24 -6.59 -14.53
N LYS A 277 15.70 -7.76 -14.12
CA LYS A 277 16.13 -8.00 -12.73
C LYS A 277 17.28 -7.06 -12.37
N THR A 278 17.14 -6.39 -11.22
CA THR A 278 18.12 -5.51 -10.60
C THR A 278 18.54 -6.08 -9.24
N PHE A 279 19.54 -5.48 -8.60
CA PHE A 279 19.99 -5.90 -7.26
C PHE A 279 18.88 -5.72 -6.19
N PHE A 280 17.95 -4.78 -6.40
CA PHE A 280 16.83 -4.53 -5.47
C PHE A 280 15.53 -5.26 -5.84
N THR A 281 15.45 -6.01 -6.95
CA THR A 281 14.21 -6.74 -7.34
C THR A 281 13.74 -7.69 -6.24
N SER A 282 14.68 -8.34 -5.54
CA SER A 282 14.34 -9.24 -4.43
C SER A 282 13.69 -8.52 -3.25
N LEU A 283 13.99 -7.24 -3.04
CA LEU A 283 13.43 -6.40 -2.00
C LEU A 283 11.97 -6.04 -2.31
N GLY A 284 11.59 -6.00 -3.59
CA GLY A 284 10.20 -5.79 -4.03
C GLY A 284 9.22 -6.84 -3.49
N ARG A 285 9.70 -8.03 -3.13
CA ARG A 285 8.90 -9.07 -2.48
C ARG A 285 8.72 -8.85 -0.98
N LYS A 286 9.58 -8.03 -0.37
CA LYS A 286 9.58 -7.72 1.07
C LYS A 286 8.93 -6.39 1.41
N THR A 287 8.30 -5.73 0.44
CA THR A 287 7.69 -4.40 0.61
C THR A 287 6.63 -4.32 1.70
N ALA A 288 5.97 -5.42 2.02
CA ALA A 288 5.01 -5.48 3.13
C ALA A 288 5.68 -5.25 4.50
N TYR A 289 6.84 -5.87 4.72
CA TYR A 289 7.63 -5.70 5.95
C TYR A 289 8.10 -4.25 6.11
N ILE A 290 8.65 -3.70 5.02
CA ILE A 290 9.07 -2.29 4.99
C ILE A 290 7.86 -1.39 5.27
N TYR A 291 6.73 -1.62 4.58
CA TYR A 291 5.55 -0.77 4.67
C TYR A 291 4.93 -0.75 6.07
N ILE A 292 4.80 -1.89 6.73
CA ILE A 292 4.17 -1.95 8.06
C ILE A 292 5.05 -1.29 9.11
N LEU A 293 6.35 -1.61 9.10
CA LEU A 293 7.23 -1.27 10.21
C LEU A 293 7.85 0.14 10.14
N HIS A 294 8.01 0.71 8.92
CA HIS A 294 8.75 1.97 8.77
C HIS A 294 8.16 3.14 9.56
N GLY A 295 6.83 3.22 9.65
CA GLY A 295 6.18 4.36 10.28
C GLY A 295 6.51 4.52 11.76
N ALA A 296 6.58 3.42 12.50
CA ALA A 296 6.96 3.43 13.90
C ALA A 296 8.41 3.92 14.06
N ILE A 297 9.34 3.38 13.25
CA ILE A 297 10.76 3.71 13.35
C ILE A 297 11.04 5.15 12.93
N VAL A 298 10.42 5.63 11.84
CA VAL A 298 10.57 7.04 11.43
C VAL A 298 10.14 7.99 12.55
N ARG A 299 9.02 7.71 13.21
CA ARG A 299 8.56 8.53 14.35
C ARG A 299 9.52 8.49 15.53
N THR A 300 10.08 7.33 15.85
CA THR A 300 11.09 7.18 16.91
C THR A 300 12.34 8.00 16.60
N LEU A 301 12.81 7.94 15.36
CA LEU A 301 13.97 8.72 14.94
C LEU A 301 13.73 10.22 15.10
N TYR A 302 12.53 10.72 14.82
CA TYR A 302 12.18 12.13 15.01
C TYR A 302 11.99 12.53 16.48
N VAL A 303 11.66 11.59 17.35
CA VAL A 303 11.54 11.88 18.79
C VAL A 303 12.92 11.93 19.47
N TYR A 304 13.85 11.04 19.07
CA TYR A 304 15.09 10.84 19.84
C TYR A 304 16.38 11.19 19.09
N VAL A 305 16.37 11.27 17.76
CA VAL A 305 17.61 11.35 16.95
C VAL A 305 17.61 12.53 15.99
N ILE A 306 16.49 12.80 15.31
CA ILE A 306 16.43 13.80 14.25
C ILE A 306 15.67 15.02 14.77
N ASN A 307 16.38 16.13 14.97
CA ASN A 307 15.77 17.40 15.32
C ASN A 307 15.39 18.18 14.02
N PRO A 308 14.11 18.43 13.73
CA PRO A 308 13.71 19.19 12.55
C PRO A 308 14.27 20.60 12.48
N GLU A 309 14.47 21.26 13.62
CA GLU A 309 14.96 22.65 13.71
C GLU A 309 16.43 22.79 13.23
N GLU A 310 17.18 21.68 13.19
CA GLU A 310 18.56 21.68 12.71
C GLU A 310 18.68 21.69 11.18
N PHE A 311 17.55 21.52 10.45
CA PHE A 311 17.54 21.44 8.99
C PHE A 311 17.68 22.83 8.33
N THR A 312 18.83 23.45 8.50
CA THR A 312 19.16 24.77 7.97
C THR A 312 20.02 24.74 6.70
N THR A 313 20.77 23.66 6.48
CA THR A 313 21.69 23.50 5.34
C THR A 313 21.31 22.33 4.44
N ILE A 314 21.74 22.38 3.18
CA ILE A 314 21.48 21.29 2.20
C ILE A 314 22.02 19.94 2.69
N TRP A 315 23.10 19.92 3.46
CA TRP A 315 23.70 18.70 4.00
C TRP A 315 22.76 17.94 4.94
N HIS A 316 21.94 18.63 5.72
CA HIS A 316 20.93 17.99 6.57
C HIS A 316 19.87 17.27 5.71
N TYR A 317 19.42 17.89 4.60
CA TYR A 317 18.45 17.27 3.73
C TYR A 317 19.00 16.06 2.95
N LEU A 318 20.31 16.04 2.63
CA LEU A 318 20.98 14.89 1.99
C LEU A 318 21.08 13.67 2.91
N GLN A 319 20.93 13.84 4.23
CA GLN A 319 20.88 12.70 5.15
C GLN A 319 19.54 11.94 5.07
N LEU A 320 18.44 12.60 4.69
CA LEU A 320 17.11 11.97 4.65
C LEU A 320 17.03 10.77 3.71
N PRO A 321 17.49 10.82 2.44
CA PRO A 321 17.53 9.63 1.60
C PRO A 321 18.46 8.54 2.17
N MET A 322 19.55 8.89 2.87
CA MET A 322 20.43 7.92 3.52
C MET A 322 19.69 7.18 4.64
N TYR A 323 18.97 7.90 5.51
CA TYR A 323 18.13 7.28 6.54
C TYR A 323 17.06 6.37 5.92
N ALA A 324 16.42 6.81 4.84
CA ALA A 324 15.44 5.99 4.14
C ALA A 324 16.04 4.72 3.56
N ILE A 325 17.22 4.79 2.92
CA ILE A 325 17.94 3.63 2.38
C ILE A 325 18.30 2.65 3.51
N LEU A 326 18.92 3.14 4.58
CA LEU A 326 19.33 2.31 5.72
C LEU A 326 18.11 1.62 6.34
N LEU A 327 17.03 2.36 6.57
CA LEU A 327 15.80 1.81 7.13
C LEU A 327 15.21 0.71 6.25
N VAL A 328 15.11 0.94 4.94
CA VAL A 328 14.58 -0.05 3.99
C VAL A 328 15.44 -1.31 3.96
N LEU A 329 16.78 -1.18 4.01
CA LEU A 329 17.71 -2.32 4.05
C LEU A 329 17.54 -3.12 5.36
N ILE A 330 17.47 -2.43 6.50
CA ILE A 330 17.26 -3.06 7.81
C ILE A 330 15.93 -3.83 7.82
N LEU A 331 14.83 -3.17 7.42
CA LEU A 331 13.49 -3.77 7.45
C LEU A 331 13.30 -4.92 6.46
N SER A 332 14.09 -4.94 5.39
CA SER A 332 14.10 -6.05 4.42
C SER A 332 15.11 -7.16 4.74
N SER A 333 15.89 -7.01 5.82
CA SER A 333 16.89 -7.98 6.23
C SER A 333 16.27 -9.33 6.66
N LYS A 334 17.06 -10.41 6.60
CA LYS A 334 16.58 -11.74 7.05
C LYS A 334 16.14 -11.77 8.50
N PRO A 335 16.90 -11.21 9.48
CA PRO A 335 16.48 -11.23 10.88
C PRO A 335 15.11 -10.59 11.09
N VAL A 336 14.89 -9.38 10.58
CA VAL A 336 13.62 -8.66 10.73
C VAL A 336 12.47 -9.40 10.05
N THR A 337 12.68 -9.85 8.82
CA THR A 337 11.62 -10.55 8.06
C THR A 337 11.26 -11.89 8.68
N VAL A 338 12.20 -12.65 9.22
CA VAL A 338 11.91 -13.93 9.90
C VAL A 338 11.17 -13.69 11.21
N LEU A 339 11.64 -12.75 12.03
CA LEU A 339 11.02 -12.45 13.33
C LEU A 339 9.58 -11.94 13.18
N THR A 340 9.34 -11.05 12.23
CA THR A 340 8.01 -10.42 12.06
C THR A 340 7.07 -11.19 11.12
N LYS A 341 7.55 -12.24 10.47
CA LYS A 341 6.79 -13.06 9.52
C LYS A 341 5.46 -13.58 10.05
N PRO A 342 5.38 -14.17 11.26
CA PRO A 342 4.11 -14.68 11.78
C PRO A 342 3.03 -13.59 11.88
N LEU A 343 3.42 -12.38 12.27
CA LEU A 343 2.54 -11.23 12.44
C LEU A 343 2.13 -10.62 11.09
N ILE A 344 3.11 -10.35 10.23
CA ILE A 344 2.91 -9.64 8.96
C ILE A 344 2.23 -10.53 7.91
N GLU A 345 2.48 -11.84 7.92
CA GLU A 345 1.83 -12.79 7.01
C GLU A 345 0.53 -13.37 7.57
N GLY A 346 0.09 -12.95 8.76
CA GLY A 346 -1.12 -13.44 9.41
C GLY A 346 -1.06 -14.91 9.82
N LYS A 347 0.14 -15.52 9.84
CA LYS A 347 0.33 -16.92 10.20
C LYS A 347 0.10 -17.21 11.68
N ILE A 348 0.10 -16.19 12.51
CA ILE A 348 -0.19 -16.32 13.94
C ILE A 348 -1.54 -17.01 14.18
N VAL A 349 -2.53 -16.78 13.33
CA VAL A 349 -3.84 -17.45 13.39
C VAL A 349 -3.70 -18.96 13.23
N ASP A 350 -2.83 -19.40 12.34
CA ASP A 350 -2.60 -20.83 12.11
C ASP A 350 -1.91 -21.47 13.33
N TYR A 351 -0.96 -20.75 13.95
CA TYR A 351 -0.30 -21.21 15.18
C TYR A 351 -1.27 -21.26 16.38
N CYS A 352 -2.12 -20.26 16.56
CA CYS A 352 -3.14 -20.24 17.60
C CYS A 352 -4.22 -21.32 17.38
N ALA A 353 -4.48 -21.73 16.15
CA ALA A 353 -5.43 -22.77 15.82
C ALA A 353 -4.89 -24.21 16.04
N LEU A 354 -3.58 -24.40 16.12
CA LEU A 354 -2.97 -25.73 16.30
C LEU A 354 -3.49 -26.51 17.52
N PRO A 355 -3.58 -25.93 18.72
CA PRO A 355 -4.11 -26.64 19.90
C PRO A 355 -5.56 -27.10 19.69
N PHE A 356 -6.40 -26.25 19.10
CA PHE A 356 -7.80 -26.56 18.85
C PHE A 356 -7.97 -27.66 17.79
N LYS A 357 -7.17 -27.65 16.73
CA LYS A 357 -7.15 -28.71 15.71
C LYS A 357 -6.68 -30.04 16.30
N TRP A 358 -5.67 -30.02 17.17
CA TRP A 358 -5.19 -31.20 17.85
C TRP A 358 -6.28 -31.81 18.76
N LEU A 359 -6.97 -31.00 19.57
CA LEU A 359 -8.09 -31.41 20.41
C LEU A 359 -9.27 -31.98 19.60
N SER A 360 -9.60 -31.34 18.47
CA SER A 360 -10.65 -31.82 17.57
C SER A 360 -10.31 -33.16 16.94
N ASN A 361 -9.07 -33.36 16.51
CA ASN A 361 -8.60 -34.63 15.94
C ASN A 361 -8.56 -35.74 17.01
N LYS A 362 -8.14 -35.42 18.23
CA LYS A 362 -8.14 -36.36 19.34
C LYS A 362 -9.56 -36.87 19.65
N ARG A 363 -10.56 -35.96 19.71
CA ARG A 363 -11.97 -36.33 19.90
C ARG A 363 -12.53 -37.20 18.77
N LYS A 364 -12.11 -36.96 17.50
CA LYS A 364 -12.53 -37.81 16.38
C LYS A 364 -11.96 -39.22 16.47
N LEU A 365 -10.68 -39.35 16.87
CA LEU A 365 -10.06 -40.66 17.07
C LEU A 365 -10.68 -41.45 18.26
N GLU A 366 -11.13 -40.75 19.29
CA GLU A 366 -11.82 -41.35 20.44
C GLU A 366 -13.27 -41.78 20.13
N GLN A 367 -13.87 -41.25 19.03
CA GLN A 367 -15.23 -41.59 18.60
C GLN A 367 -15.28 -42.65 17.47
N GLU A 368 -14.14 -43.06 16.90
CA GLU A 368 -14.10 -44.16 15.95
C GLU A 368 -14.35 -45.49 16.69
N PRO A 369 -15.35 -46.30 16.29
CA PRO A 369 -15.61 -47.57 16.92
C PRO A 369 -14.41 -48.51 16.71
N PRO A 370 -14.12 -49.37 17.71
CA PRO A 370 -13.01 -50.31 17.63
C PRO A 370 -13.16 -51.18 16.39
N ILE A 371 -12.09 -51.28 15.60
CA ILE A 371 -12.05 -52.10 14.39
C ILE A 371 -12.34 -53.55 14.84
N GLN A 372 -13.53 -54.08 14.51
CA GLN A 372 -13.82 -55.48 14.65
C GLN A 372 -12.82 -56.28 13.82
N LYS A 373 -11.87 -56.92 14.49
CA LYS A 373 -11.04 -57.95 13.87
C LYS A 373 -11.96 -59.12 13.51
N SER A 374 -12.28 -59.25 12.26
CA SER A 374 -12.89 -60.49 11.73
C SER A 374 -11.92 -61.64 11.94
N ALA A 375 -12.36 -62.60 12.74
CA ALA A 375 -11.69 -63.87 12.94
C ALA A 375 -11.83 -64.77 11.72
#